data_b2dd32b5e676cde854e0760ca093b26f
#
_entry.id   b2dd32b5e676cde854e0760ca093b26f
#
_cell.length_a   1.000
_cell.length_b   1.000
_cell.length_c   1.000
_cell.angle_alpha   90.00
_cell.angle_beta   90.00
_cell.angle_gamma   90.00
#
_symmetry.space_group_name_H-M   'P 1'
#
loop_
_entity.id
_entity.type
_entity.pdbx_description
1 polymer ?
#
loop_
_entity_poly.entity_id
_entity_poly.type
_entity_poly.pdbx_seq_one_letter_code
_entity_poly.pdbx_strand_id
1 'polypeptide(L)'
;MKERTAFNDNWLYKPSFDAADPFGAAETEGYVQVELPHTNKILPYNCFDEAECQFISCYKKIFRVKREWEDKTLLLEFEGVMLACEVWCNGIPVGGHEGGFTPFQVDLTKAVKPGEENILIVKVDSTERKDIPPFGNVVDYLTYGGIYREVWLNAADPVHLSRLFLDCPEPLEEEKTLHCSCDITARQ
;
A
#
# COMPACT_ATOMS: atom_id res chain seq x y z
N MET A 1 10.93 -18.00 -8.05
CA MET A 1 10.17 -18.21 -6.79
C MET A 1 9.75 -16.84 -6.27
N LYS A 2 8.52 -16.69 -5.73
CA LYS A 2 8.05 -15.43 -5.11
C LYS A 2 8.34 -15.51 -3.60
N GLU A 3 9.13 -14.58 -3.08
CA GLU A 3 9.33 -14.39 -1.64
C GLU A 3 8.43 -13.24 -1.18
N ARG A 4 7.60 -13.45 -0.15
CA ARG A 4 6.69 -12.45 0.43
C ARG A 4 7.12 -12.18 1.86
N THR A 5 7.43 -10.94 2.17
CA THR A 5 7.92 -10.51 3.48
C THR A 5 6.98 -9.46 4.06
N ALA A 6 6.59 -9.61 5.32
CA ALA A 6 5.83 -8.59 6.03
C ALA A 6 6.62 -7.28 6.08
N PHE A 7 5.93 -6.17 5.84
CA PHE A 7 6.56 -4.85 5.73
C PHE A 7 5.94 -3.83 6.69
N ASN A 8 5.43 -4.31 7.82
CA ASN A 8 4.57 -3.57 8.73
C ASN A 8 5.33 -2.79 9.81
N ASP A 9 6.55 -3.23 10.17
CA ASP A 9 7.30 -2.70 11.29
C ASP A 9 8.00 -1.38 10.98
N ASN A 10 8.28 -0.57 12.01
CA ASN A 10 9.16 0.62 11.93
C ASN A 10 8.77 1.64 10.85
N TRP A 11 7.50 1.93 10.72
CA TRP A 11 7.04 3.06 9.93
C TRP A 11 7.12 4.36 10.73
N LEU A 12 7.24 5.46 10.02
CA LEU A 12 7.22 6.81 10.55
C LEU A 12 5.97 7.50 10.02
N TYR A 13 5.20 8.15 10.89
CA TYR A 13 3.95 8.80 10.57
C TYR A 13 3.98 10.28 10.91
N LYS A 14 3.45 11.13 10.04
CA LYS A 14 3.26 12.57 10.24
C LYS A 14 1.82 12.94 9.83
N PRO A 15 1.04 13.68 10.66
CA PRO A 15 -0.36 14.05 10.35
C PRO A 15 -0.45 15.22 9.36
N SER A 16 0.52 15.35 8.47
CA SER A 16 0.55 16.32 7.37
C SER A 16 1.43 15.79 6.25
N PHE A 17 1.29 16.36 5.06
CA PHE A 17 2.14 16.07 3.91
C PHE A 17 2.60 17.38 3.28
N ASP A 18 3.89 17.48 3.00
CA ASP A 18 4.51 18.57 2.26
C ASP A 18 5.05 18.10 0.93
N ALA A 19 4.98 18.93 -0.09
CA ALA A 19 5.48 18.60 -1.44
C ALA A 19 6.99 18.25 -1.46
N ALA A 20 7.74 18.63 -0.43
CA ALA A 20 9.15 18.29 -0.27
C ALA A 20 9.36 16.89 0.37
N ASP A 21 8.36 16.30 1.03
CA ASP A 21 8.49 15.01 1.73
C ASP A 21 9.04 13.88 0.86
N PRO A 22 8.64 13.72 -0.43
CA PRO A 22 9.18 12.68 -1.30
C PRO A 22 10.68 12.82 -1.57
N PHE A 23 11.21 14.03 -1.48
CA PHE A 23 12.60 14.35 -1.79
C PHE A 23 13.45 14.57 -0.53
N GLY A 24 12.82 14.58 0.64
CA GLY A 24 13.50 14.72 1.92
C GLY A 24 14.40 13.52 2.20
N ALA A 25 15.59 13.82 2.73
CA ALA A 25 16.52 12.82 3.22
C ALA A 25 15.92 12.00 4.38
N ALA A 26 16.71 11.18 5.04
CA ALA A 26 16.31 10.40 6.22
C ALA A 26 15.91 11.25 7.46
N GLU A 27 15.51 12.50 7.24
CA GLU A 27 14.99 13.38 8.30
C GLU A 27 13.73 12.80 8.91
N THR A 28 13.74 12.70 10.23
CA THR A 28 12.63 12.12 11.01
C THR A 28 11.92 13.15 11.89
N GLU A 29 12.32 14.41 11.80
CA GLU A 29 11.71 15.49 12.57
C GLU A 29 10.22 15.63 12.22
N GLY A 30 9.38 15.72 13.22
CA GLY A 30 7.92 15.79 13.08
C GLY A 30 7.23 14.44 12.80
N TYR A 31 7.99 13.36 12.69
CA TYR A 31 7.43 12.01 12.55
C TYR A 31 7.40 11.28 13.90
N VAL A 32 6.41 10.41 14.07
CA VAL A 32 6.33 9.45 15.17
C VAL A 32 6.43 8.04 14.60
N GLN A 33 7.06 7.13 15.34
CA GLN A 33 7.16 5.73 14.95
C GLN A 33 5.82 5.03 15.17
N VAL A 34 5.41 4.23 14.19
CA VAL A 34 4.18 3.46 14.20
C VAL A 34 4.40 2.07 13.58
N GLU A 35 3.51 1.15 13.91
CA GLU A 35 3.40 -0.17 13.30
C GLU A 35 2.13 -0.21 12.44
N LEU A 36 2.17 -0.93 11.33
CA LEU A 36 0.96 -1.19 10.52
C LEU A 36 0.30 -2.50 10.97
N PRO A 37 -1.02 -2.60 10.89
CA PRO A 37 -2.01 -1.58 10.48
C PRO A 37 -2.08 -0.37 11.41
N HIS A 38 -2.26 0.83 10.84
CA HIS A 38 -2.29 2.08 11.60
C HIS A 38 -3.43 3.00 11.12
N THR A 39 -4.18 3.57 12.06
CA THR A 39 -5.16 4.63 11.76
C THR A 39 -4.55 6.01 11.94
N ASN A 40 -4.89 6.95 11.04
CA ASN A 40 -4.36 8.31 11.08
C ASN A 40 -4.79 9.11 12.31
N LYS A 41 -5.88 8.72 12.97
CA LYS A 41 -6.42 9.35 14.18
C LYS A 41 -7.10 8.30 15.06
N ILE A 42 -6.80 8.31 16.35
CA ILE A 42 -7.55 7.56 17.35
C ILE A 42 -8.69 8.46 17.85
N LEU A 43 -9.92 8.05 17.61
CA LEU A 43 -11.11 8.76 18.06
C LEU A 43 -11.55 8.26 19.44
N PRO A 44 -12.23 9.10 20.25
CA PRO A 44 -12.84 8.66 21.50
C PRO A 44 -13.98 7.67 21.19
N TYR A 45 -14.30 6.81 22.16
CA TYR A 45 -15.33 5.78 22.01
C TYR A 45 -16.74 6.36 21.77
N ASN A 46 -17.02 7.53 22.35
CA ASN A 46 -18.29 8.23 22.22
C ASN A 46 -18.08 9.69 21.83
N CYS A 47 -19.09 10.29 21.21
CA CYS A 47 -19.14 11.71 20.88
C CYS A 47 -17.94 12.17 20.02
N PHE A 48 -17.56 11.36 19.03
CA PHE A 48 -16.52 11.73 18.06
C PHE A 48 -17.12 12.45 16.85
N ASP A 49 -16.26 13.23 16.18
CA ASP A 49 -16.54 13.82 14.88
C ASP A 49 -15.76 13.04 13.83
N GLU A 50 -16.45 12.45 12.87
CA GLU A 50 -15.84 11.67 11.78
C GLU A 50 -14.89 12.52 10.92
N ALA A 51 -15.16 13.83 10.81
CA ALA A 51 -14.29 14.76 10.10
C ALA A 51 -12.87 14.83 10.69
N GLU A 52 -12.69 14.45 11.95
CA GLU A 52 -11.35 14.40 12.57
C GLU A 52 -10.38 13.39 11.95
N CYS A 53 -10.91 12.39 11.21
CA CYS A 53 -10.09 11.42 10.47
C CYS A 53 -9.81 11.87 9.02
N GLN A 54 -10.41 12.97 8.57
CA GLN A 54 -10.39 13.39 7.17
C GLN A 54 -9.32 14.45 6.92
N PHE A 55 -8.09 14.00 6.71
CA PHE A 55 -6.96 14.87 6.38
C PHE A 55 -5.88 14.11 5.59
N ILE A 56 -4.94 14.86 5.03
CA ILE A 56 -3.79 14.30 4.32
C ILE A 56 -2.66 14.07 5.31
N SER A 57 -2.13 12.84 5.32
CA SER A 57 -1.01 12.42 6.16
C SER A 57 0.13 11.85 5.34
N CYS A 58 1.30 11.70 5.97
CA CYS A 58 2.49 11.13 5.38
C CYS A 58 2.98 9.94 6.19
N TYR A 59 3.23 8.84 5.49
CA TYR A 59 3.94 7.69 6.01
C TYR A 59 5.31 7.59 5.34
N LYS A 60 6.34 7.36 6.13
CA LYS A 60 7.72 7.18 5.67
C LYS A 60 8.25 5.86 6.19
N LYS A 61 9.01 5.15 5.38
CA LYS A 61 9.76 3.98 5.82
C LYS A 61 11.18 4.02 5.26
N ILE A 62 12.15 3.86 6.15
CA ILE A 62 13.55 3.68 5.79
C ILE A 62 13.81 2.18 5.84
N PHE A 63 14.30 1.61 4.75
CA PHE A 63 14.44 0.16 4.61
C PHE A 63 15.61 -0.24 3.73
N ARG A 64 16.01 -1.49 3.86
CA ARG A 64 17.03 -2.11 2.98
C ARG A 64 16.46 -3.37 2.36
N VAL A 65 16.77 -3.58 1.08
CA VAL A 65 16.49 -4.84 0.39
C VAL A 65 17.78 -5.63 0.24
N LYS A 66 17.66 -6.93 0.22
CA LYS A 66 18.79 -7.84 0.05
C LYS A 66 19.49 -7.57 -1.29
N ARG A 67 20.83 -7.57 -1.31
CA ARG A 67 21.60 -7.39 -2.54
C ARG A 67 21.29 -8.48 -3.57
N GLU A 68 20.99 -9.70 -3.11
CA GLU A 68 20.62 -10.85 -3.95
C GLU A 68 19.30 -10.65 -4.71
N TRP A 69 18.54 -9.57 -4.43
CA TRP A 69 17.31 -9.22 -5.14
C TRP A 69 17.52 -8.21 -6.28
N GLU A 70 18.77 -7.93 -6.66
CA GLU A 70 19.12 -6.99 -7.73
C GLU A 70 18.43 -7.32 -9.06
N ASP A 71 18.32 -8.62 -9.39
CA ASP A 71 17.65 -9.11 -10.59
C ASP A 71 16.16 -9.45 -10.40
N LYS A 72 15.61 -9.23 -9.21
CA LYS A 72 14.21 -9.53 -8.93
C LYS A 72 13.27 -8.38 -9.35
N THR A 73 12.02 -8.72 -9.57
CA THR A 73 10.92 -7.75 -9.61
C THR A 73 10.45 -7.52 -8.17
N LEU A 74 10.47 -6.27 -7.72
CA LEU A 74 10.10 -5.89 -6.36
C LEU A 74 8.77 -5.17 -6.37
N LEU A 75 7.74 -5.80 -5.80
CA LEU A 75 6.38 -5.28 -5.74
C LEU A 75 6.02 -5.01 -4.28
N LEU A 76 5.56 -3.80 -3.99
CA LEU A 76 5.00 -3.45 -2.70
C LEU A 76 3.48 -3.55 -2.79
N GLU A 77 2.89 -4.42 -1.97
CA GLU A 77 1.46 -4.69 -1.91
C GLU A 77 0.88 -4.06 -0.66
N PHE A 78 -0.15 -3.24 -0.84
CA PHE A 78 -0.97 -2.69 0.23
C PHE A 78 -2.32 -3.41 0.22
N GLU A 79 -2.74 -3.96 1.34
CA GLU A 79 -4.05 -4.62 1.45
C GLU A 79 -5.20 -3.62 1.61
N GLY A 80 -4.92 -2.40 2.05
CA GLY A 80 -5.90 -1.31 2.12
C GLY A 80 -5.32 -0.02 2.68
N VAL A 81 -5.60 1.07 1.98
CA VAL A 81 -5.25 2.45 2.37
C VAL A 81 -6.49 3.32 2.19
N MET A 82 -6.91 4.02 3.23
CA MET A 82 -8.11 4.85 3.19
C MET A 82 -7.70 6.33 3.04
N LEU A 83 -8.08 7.02 1.99
CA LEU A 83 -9.01 6.66 0.91
C LEU A 83 -8.26 6.59 -0.42
N ALA A 84 -7.30 7.52 -0.65
CA ALA A 84 -6.44 7.60 -1.82
C ALA A 84 -4.98 7.77 -1.38
N CYS A 85 -4.05 7.30 -2.19
CA CYS A 85 -2.64 7.45 -1.87
C CYS A 85 -1.77 7.62 -3.12
N GLU A 86 -0.63 8.25 -2.90
CA GLU A 86 0.47 8.35 -3.84
C GLU A 86 1.74 7.82 -3.16
N VAL A 87 2.56 7.10 -3.91
CA VAL A 87 3.75 6.40 -3.39
C VAL A 87 5.01 6.81 -4.13
N TRP A 88 6.06 7.15 -3.38
CA TRP A 88 7.39 7.44 -3.91
C TRP A 88 8.43 6.53 -3.26
N CYS A 89 9.40 6.11 -4.03
CA CYS A 89 10.59 5.43 -3.54
C CYS A 89 11.83 6.17 -4.00
N ASN A 90 12.68 6.60 -3.06
CA ASN A 90 13.88 7.40 -3.34
C ASN A 90 13.60 8.68 -4.18
N GLY A 91 12.47 9.34 -3.93
CA GLY A 91 12.03 10.53 -4.67
C GLY A 91 11.40 10.24 -6.04
N ILE A 92 11.35 8.98 -6.47
CA ILE A 92 10.75 8.56 -7.75
C ILE A 92 9.29 8.15 -7.49
N PRO A 93 8.30 8.74 -8.18
CA PRO A 93 6.92 8.27 -8.08
C PRO A 93 6.80 6.86 -8.66
N VAL A 94 6.22 5.94 -7.90
CA VAL A 94 6.11 4.53 -8.27
C VAL A 94 4.66 4.06 -8.43
N GLY A 95 3.69 4.91 -8.11
CA GLY A 95 2.28 4.65 -8.32
C GLY A 95 1.41 5.24 -7.21
N GLY A 96 0.18 4.78 -7.15
CA GLY A 96 -0.82 5.18 -6.17
C GLY A 96 -2.10 4.39 -6.35
N HIS A 97 -3.12 4.68 -5.54
CA HIS A 97 -4.40 4.00 -5.59
C HIS A 97 -5.52 4.92 -5.13
N GLU A 98 -6.69 4.77 -5.73
CA GLU A 98 -7.94 5.40 -5.32
C GLU A 98 -8.97 4.30 -5.00
N GLY A 99 -9.36 4.20 -3.73
CA GLY A 99 -10.27 3.16 -3.25
C GLY A 99 -9.82 2.56 -1.92
N GLY A 100 -10.57 2.84 -0.86
CA GLY A 100 -10.17 2.50 0.51
C GLY A 100 -10.17 1.00 0.84
N PHE A 101 -10.90 0.18 0.08
CA PHE A 101 -11.20 -1.21 0.47
C PHE A 101 -10.50 -2.27 -0.37
N THR A 102 -9.87 -1.88 -1.46
CA THR A 102 -9.25 -2.81 -2.42
C THR A 102 -7.74 -2.84 -2.28
N PRO A 103 -7.11 -4.02 -2.35
CA PRO A 103 -5.66 -4.14 -2.37
C PRO A 103 -5.09 -3.63 -3.71
N PHE A 104 -3.86 -3.15 -3.66
CA PHE A 104 -3.11 -2.71 -4.83
C PHE A 104 -1.61 -2.98 -4.68
N GLN A 105 -0.89 -2.92 -5.79
CA GLN A 105 0.56 -3.09 -5.82
C GLN A 105 1.23 -1.94 -6.57
N VAL A 106 2.41 -1.54 -6.11
CA VAL A 106 3.31 -0.62 -6.82
C VAL A 106 4.64 -1.30 -7.11
N ASP A 107 5.21 -1.03 -8.27
CA ASP A 107 6.48 -1.61 -8.70
C ASP A 107 7.66 -0.73 -8.25
N LEU A 108 8.44 -1.25 -7.30
CA LEU A 108 9.64 -0.60 -6.77
C LEU A 108 10.92 -0.92 -7.54
N THR A 109 10.89 -1.84 -8.49
CA THR A 109 12.07 -2.46 -9.11
C THR A 109 13.09 -1.45 -9.64
N LYS A 110 12.61 -0.39 -10.28
CA LYS A 110 13.49 0.64 -10.87
C LYS A 110 13.89 1.75 -9.90
N ALA A 111 13.20 1.85 -8.77
CA ALA A 111 13.41 2.93 -7.80
C ALA A 111 14.28 2.50 -6.61
N VAL A 112 14.30 1.21 -6.30
CA VAL A 112 15.06 0.64 -5.18
C VAL A 112 16.54 0.46 -5.55
N LYS A 113 17.41 0.65 -4.57
CA LYS A 113 18.85 0.38 -4.63
C LYS A 113 19.18 -0.83 -3.76
N PRO A 114 19.31 -2.04 -4.32
CA PRO A 114 19.61 -3.25 -3.56
C PRO A 114 20.91 -3.15 -2.77
N GLY A 115 20.88 -3.60 -1.50
CA GLY A 115 22.00 -3.53 -0.58
C GLY A 115 22.24 -2.16 0.06
N GLU A 116 21.57 -1.12 -0.39
CA GLU A 116 21.63 0.22 0.15
C GLU A 116 20.37 0.56 0.97
N GLU A 117 20.42 1.71 1.64
CA GLU A 117 19.26 2.29 2.31
C GLU A 117 18.33 2.95 1.28
N ASN A 118 17.05 2.71 1.43
CA ASN A 118 16.00 3.25 0.59
C ASN A 118 14.95 3.95 1.43
N ILE A 119 14.32 4.95 0.86
CA ILE A 119 13.26 5.73 1.50
C ILE A 119 11.98 5.57 0.71
N LEU A 120 10.95 5.09 1.38
CA LEU A 120 9.58 5.01 0.87
C LEU A 120 8.76 6.12 1.51
N ILE A 121 7.99 6.84 0.71
CA ILE A 121 7.02 7.85 1.14
C ILE A 121 5.66 7.48 0.59
N VAL A 122 4.64 7.54 1.45
CA VAL A 122 3.24 7.34 1.08
C VAL A 122 2.46 8.54 1.59
N LYS A 123 1.96 9.36 0.66
CA LYS A 123 0.94 10.36 0.94
C LYS A 123 -0.40 9.64 1.02
N VAL A 124 -1.13 9.83 2.09
CA VAL A 124 -2.46 9.26 2.28
C VAL A 124 -3.46 10.40 2.43
N ASP A 125 -4.37 10.50 1.49
CA ASP A 125 -5.51 11.40 1.53
C ASP A 125 -6.73 10.63 2.04
N SER A 126 -7.11 10.92 3.29
CA SER A 126 -8.24 10.28 3.97
C SER A 126 -9.52 11.14 3.89
N THR A 127 -9.52 12.19 3.09
CA THR A 127 -10.70 13.05 2.94
C THR A 127 -11.79 12.37 2.11
N GLU A 128 -13.04 12.55 2.49
CA GLU A 128 -14.16 12.05 1.71
C GLU A 128 -14.21 12.68 0.32
N ARG A 129 -14.44 11.84 -0.68
CA ARG A 129 -14.53 12.24 -2.09
C ARG A 129 -15.84 11.74 -2.69
N LYS A 130 -16.42 12.53 -3.59
CA LYS A 130 -17.68 12.18 -4.28
C LYS A 130 -17.52 11.13 -5.38
N ASP A 131 -16.30 10.92 -5.82
CA ASP A 131 -15.93 10.02 -6.92
C ASP A 131 -15.31 8.70 -6.43
N ILE A 132 -15.03 8.57 -5.12
CA ILE A 132 -14.49 7.34 -4.52
C ILE A 132 -15.41 6.84 -3.39
N PRO A 133 -15.83 5.57 -3.38
CA PRO A 133 -16.59 5.00 -2.27
C PRO A 133 -15.79 4.95 -0.95
N PRO A 134 -16.47 5.14 0.19
CA PRO A 134 -17.87 5.51 0.41
C PRO A 134 -18.09 6.99 0.11
N PHE A 135 -19.14 7.30 -0.63
CA PHE A 135 -19.42 8.65 -1.17
C PHE A 135 -19.99 9.65 -0.12
N GLY A 136 -19.46 9.70 1.07
CA GLY A 136 -19.88 10.61 2.14
C GLY A 136 -21.29 10.35 2.67
N ASN A 137 -21.52 10.46 3.96
CA ASN A 137 -22.84 10.40 4.65
C ASN A 137 -23.84 9.30 4.24
N VAL A 138 -23.41 8.33 3.43
CA VAL A 138 -24.26 7.25 2.89
C VAL A 138 -24.08 5.97 3.69
N VAL A 139 -22.99 5.86 4.45
CA VAL A 139 -22.66 4.67 5.25
C VAL A 139 -22.83 4.95 6.74
N ASP A 140 -23.25 3.95 7.49
CA ASP A 140 -23.49 4.00 8.92
C ASP A 140 -22.31 3.43 9.74
N TYR A 141 -21.10 3.46 9.19
CA TYR A 141 -19.88 3.05 9.85
C TYR A 141 -18.77 4.06 9.65
N LEU A 142 -17.89 4.18 10.65
CA LEU A 142 -16.72 5.06 10.58
C LEU A 142 -15.66 4.51 9.61
N THR A 143 -15.26 5.36 8.66
CA THR A 143 -14.15 5.08 7.76
C THR A 143 -12.84 5.63 8.35
N TYR A 144 -12.07 4.79 9.01
CA TYR A 144 -10.78 5.19 9.56
C TYR A 144 -9.78 5.47 8.45
N GLY A 145 -9.12 6.63 8.50
CA GLY A 145 -8.04 6.98 7.57
C GLY A 145 -6.72 6.27 7.88
N GLY A 146 -5.80 6.30 6.92
CA GLY A 146 -4.45 5.78 7.07
C GLY A 146 -4.21 4.46 6.34
N ILE A 147 -3.06 3.83 6.60
CA ILE A 147 -2.71 2.49 6.12
C ILE A 147 -3.26 1.48 7.14
N TYR A 148 -4.53 1.14 7.02
CA TYR A 148 -5.27 0.40 8.03
C TYR A 148 -5.26 -1.12 7.85
N ARG A 149 -4.55 -1.62 6.82
CA ARG A 149 -4.28 -3.04 6.58
C ARG A 149 -2.79 -3.28 6.39
N GLU A 150 -2.42 -4.54 6.25
CA GLU A 150 -1.03 -4.96 6.13
C GLU A 150 -0.38 -4.53 4.81
N VAL A 151 0.94 -4.40 4.86
CA VAL A 151 1.79 -4.13 3.71
C VAL A 151 2.81 -5.24 3.55
N TRP A 152 3.03 -5.66 2.30
CA TRP A 152 3.91 -6.77 1.97
C TRP A 152 4.91 -6.39 0.89
N LEU A 153 6.17 -6.73 1.11
CA LEU A 153 7.20 -6.65 0.07
C LEU A 153 7.35 -8.01 -0.60
N ASN A 154 7.08 -8.04 -1.89
CA ASN A 154 7.16 -9.23 -2.73
C ASN A 154 8.37 -9.14 -3.64
N ALA A 155 9.28 -10.13 -3.59
CA ALA A 155 10.36 -10.31 -4.53
C ALA A 155 10.05 -11.51 -5.44
N ALA A 156 9.89 -11.26 -6.74
CA ALA A 156 9.56 -12.27 -7.74
C ALA A 156 10.67 -12.39 -8.78
N ASP A 157 10.76 -13.55 -9.45
CA ASP A 157 11.64 -13.69 -10.59
C ASP A 157 11.23 -12.73 -11.72
N PRO A 158 12.15 -12.31 -12.61
CA PRO A 158 11.82 -11.43 -13.73
C PRO A 158 10.68 -11.98 -14.61
N VAL A 159 10.58 -13.30 -14.69
CA VAL A 159 9.44 -13.99 -15.32
C VAL A 159 8.64 -14.67 -14.22
N HIS A 160 7.40 -14.23 -14.04
CA HIS A 160 6.53 -14.76 -12.98
C HIS A 160 5.05 -14.66 -13.36
N LEU A 161 4.23 -15.44 -12.68
CA LEU A 161 2.78 -15.31 -12.73
C LEU A 161 2.37 -14.05 -11.96
N SER A 162 1.75 -13.09 -12.64
CA SER A 162 1.29 -11.83 -12.05
C SER A 162 -0.18 -11.88 -11.65
N ARG A 163 -0.96 -12.69 -12.32
CA ARG A 163 -2.38 -12.88 -12.05
C ARG A 163 -2.77 -14.33 -12.27
N LEU A 164 -3.58 -14.85 -11.36
CA LEU A 164 -4.24 -16.16 -11.52
C LEU A 164 -5.72 -15.95 -11.25
N PHE A 165 -6.54 -16.37 -12.21
CA PHE A 165 -7.99 -16.39 -12.08
C PHE A 165 -8.49 -17.83 -12.26
N LEU A 166 -9.29 -18.27 -11.30
CA LEU A 166 -9.91 -19.60 -11.30
C LEU A 166 -11.43 -19.42 -11.28
N ASP A 167 -12.10 -20.09 -12.19
CA ASP A 167 -13.54 -20.11 -12.30
C ASP A 167 -14.06 -21.54 -12.41
N CYS A 168 -15.13 -21.84 -11.71
CA CYS A 168 -15.84 -23.10 -11.76
C CYS A 168 -17.31 -22.81 -12.08
N PRO A 169 -17.73 -22.81 -13.34
CA PRO A 169 -19.06 -22.41 -13.76
C PRO A 169 -20.20 -23.26 -13.13
N GLU A 170 -19.92 -24.53 -12.91
CA GLU A 170 -20.92 -25.50 -12.40
C GLU A 170 -20.40 -26.19 -11.12
N PRO A 171 -20.29 -25.46 -10.00
CA PRO A 171 -19.64 -25.97 -8.79
C PRO A 171 -20.45 -27.05 -8.05
N LEU A 172 -21.74 -27.25 -8.39
CA LEU A 172 -22.62 -28.22 -7.76
C LEU A 172 -22.72 -29.55 -8.51
N GLU A 173 -22.22 -29.62 -9.74
CA GLU A 173 -22.20 -30.87 -10.51
C GLU A 173 -21.21 -31.89 -9.94
N GLU A 174 -21.41 -33.19 -10.19
CA GLU A 174 -20.49 -34.26 -9.75
C GLU A 174 -19.12 -34.10 -10.42
N GLU A 175 -19.10 -33.91 -11.73
CA GLU A 175 -17.89 -33.56 -12.49
C GLU A 175 -17.75 -32.06 -12.61
N LYS A 176 -16.61 -31.52 -12.14
CA LYS A 176 -16.34 -30.07 -12.09
C LYS A 176 -15.31 -29.71 -13.14
N THR A 177 -15.64 -28.72 -13.95
CA THR A 177 -14.66 -28.08 -14.84
C THR A 177 -14.08 -26.85 -14.19
N LEU A 178 -12.75 -26.78 -14.07
CA LEU A 178 -12.03 -25.62 -13.58
C LEU A 178 -11.40 -24.87 -14.75
N HIS A 179 -11.86 -23.64 -14.99
CA HIS A 179 -11.23 -22.73 -15.93
C HIS A 179 -10.13 -21.96 -15.22
N CYS A 180 -8.91 -22.08 -15.70
CA CYS A 180 -7.74 -21.40 -15.16
C CYS A 180 -7.20 -20.44 -16.22
N SER A 181 -7.16 -19.14 -15.92
CA SER A 181 -6.46 -18.16 -16.72
C SER A 181 -5.36 -17.48 -15.90
N CYS A 182 -4.23 -17.22 -16.51
CA CYS A 182 -3.10 -16.60 -15.83
C CYS A 182 -2.40 -15.59 -16.74
N ASP A 183 -1.91 -14.52 -16.12
CA ASP A 183 -1.04 -13.53 -16.76
C ASP A 183 0.40 -13.82 -16.35
N ILE A 184 1.31 -13.76 -17.33
CA ILE A 184 2.74 -13.91 -17.11
C ILE A 184 3.39 -12.55 -17.37
N THR A 185 4.07 -12.02 -16.36
CA THR A 185 4.92 -10.85 -16.53
C THR A 185 6.33 -11.31 -16.83
N ALA A 186 6.94 -10.71 -17.86
CA ALA A 186 8.33 -10.92 -18.21
C ALA A 186 9.02 -9.55 -18.30
N ARG A 187 9.99 -9.32 -17.41
CA ARG A 187 10.86 -8.13 -17.48
C ARG A 187 12.05 -8.45 -18.39
N GLN A 188 12.23 -7.64 -19.41
CA GLN A 188 13.41 -7.65 -20.27
C GLN A 188 14.55 -6.85 -19.66
#